data_0180468ebe02f99dd1bc95740f6661cf
#
_entry.id   0180468ebe02f99dd1bc95740f6661cf
#
_cell.length_a   1.000
_cell.length_b   1.000
_cell.length_c   1.000
_cell.angle_alpha   90.00
_cell.angle_beta   90.00
_cell.angle_gamma   90.00
#
_symmetry.space_group_name_H-M   'P 1'
#
loop_
_entity.id
_entity.type
_entity.pdbx_description
1 polymer ?
#
loop_
_entity_poly.entity_id
_entity_poly.type
_entity_poly.pdbx_seq_one_letter_code
_entity_poly.pdbx_strand_id
1 'polypeptide(L)'
;MNVLSLFDGMGCGAIALRELGINVDKYYASEIDKFAIMQTKHNFPGIIHLGSVLDVDVSKLDRIDLLIGGSPCQRFSFAGKRTGMTTTENEEIYTLDRYLQLKSEGFQFEGQSYLFWEYMRILTDIRKYNPNVKFLLENVEMGDKWERVLSEAIDLILSST
;
A
#
# COMPACT_ATOMS: atom_id res chain seq x y z
N MET A 1 -9.63 17.30 -2.06
CA MET A 1 -8.67 16.29 -2.58
C MET A 1 -9.23 14.89 -2.41
N ASN A 2 -8.86 13.94 -3.29
CA ASN A 2 -9.24 12.54 -3.13
C ASN A 2 -8.06 11.74 -2.56
N VAL A 3 -8.37 10.91 -1.58
CA VAL A 3 -7.39 10.12 -0.82
C VAL A 3 -7.64 8.63 -1.05
N LEU A 4 -6.57 7.87 -1.27
CA LEU A 4 -6.59 6.42 -1.20
C LEU A 4 -5.70 5.97 -0.04
N SER A 5 -6.29 5.26 0.92
CA SER A 5 -5.60 4.67 2.05
C SER A 5 -5.53 3.15 1.89
N LEU A 6 -4.33 2.61 1.88
CA LEU A 6 -4.09 1.17 1.81
C LEU A 6 -3.71 0.66 3.20
N PHE A 7 -4.23 -0.52 3.55
CA PHE A 7 -4.06 -1.08 4.90
C PHE A 7 -4.56 -0.11 5.98
N ASP A 8 -5.75 0.45 5.73
CA ASP A 8 -6.29 1.64 6.41
C ASP A 8 -6.46 1.46 7.93
N GLY A 9 -6.64 0.21 8.37
CA GLY A 9 -6.89 -0.08 9.78
C GLY A 9 -8.18 0.60 10.26
N MET A 10 -8.09 1.32 11.37
CA MET A 10 -9.23 2.00 11.99
C MET A 10 -9.47 3.44 11.47
N GLY A 11 -8.89 3.80 10.33
CA GLY A 11 -9.08 5.12 9.70
C GLY A 11 -8.19 6.22 10.31
N CYS A 12 -6.99 5.89 10.78
CA CYS A 12 -6.08 6.87 11.38
C CYS A 12 -5.69 7.97 10.38
N GLY A 13 -5.57 7.65 9.09
CA GLY A 13 -5.35 8.65 8.04
C GLY A 13 -6.49 9.67 7.94
N ALA A 14 -7.74 9.21 8.01
CA ALA A 14 -8.90 10.10 8.00
C ALA A 14 -8.94 11.00 9.24
N ILE A 15 -8.58 10.46 10.41
CA ILE A 15 -8.46 11.27 11.64
C ILE A 15 -7.40 12.35 11.46
N ALA A 16 -6.20 11.99 11.02
CA ALA A 16 -5.10 12.93 10.84
C ALA A 16 -5.45 14.06 9.88
N LEU A 17 -6.05 13.75 8.73
CA LEU A 17 -6.46 14.75 7.75
C LEU A 17 -7.54 15.69 8.30
N ARG A 18 -8.49 15.16 9.05
CA ARG A 18 -9.52 15.96 9.73
C ARG A 18 -8.90 16.90 10.77
N GLU A 19 -8.02 16.43 11.63
CA GLU A 19 -7.37 17.24 12.66
C GLU A 19 -6.47 18.34 12.06
N LEU A 20 -5.90 18.09 10.88
CA LEU A 20 -5.14 19.07 10.10
C LEU A 20 -6.03 20.08 9.34
N GLY A 21 -7.35 19.93 9.38
CA GLY A 21 -8.28 20.79 8.65
C GLY A 21 -8.20 20.62 7.13
N ILE A 22 -7.70 19.49 6.64
CA ILE A 22 -7.57 19.21 5.22
C ILE A 22 -8.93 18.75 4.67
N ASN A 23 -9.44 19.45 3.64
CA ASN A 23 -10.68 19.08 2.99
C ASN A 23 -10.47 17.85 2.10
N VAL A 24 -11.16 16.77 2.43
CA VAL A 24 -11.18 15.52 1.67
C VAL A 24 -12.53 15.38 0.99
N ASP A 25 -12.54 15.30 -0.33
CA ASP A 25 -13.76 15.15 -1.13
C ASP A 25 -14.22 13.68 -1.15
N LYS A 26 -13.26 12.75 -1.39
CA LYS A 26 -13.48 11.31 -1.32
C LYS A 26 -12.31 10.63 -0.61
N TYR A 27 -12.64 9.71 0.27
CA TYR A 27 -11.68 8.86 0.97
C TYR A 27 -11.99 7.39 0.64
N TYR A 28 -11.06 6.75 -0.07
CA TYR A 28 -11.10 5.33 -0.39
C TYR A 28 -10.22 4.58 0.59
N ALA A 29 -10.72 3.49 1.15
CA ALA A 29 -10.00 2.66 2.11
C ALA A 29 -9.92 1.21 1.66
N SER A 30 -8.72 0.67 1.55
CA SER A 30 -8.48 -0.76 1.39
C SER A 30 -8.10 -1.36 2.73
N GLU A 31 -8.97 -2.23 3.25
CA GLU A 31 -8.82 -2.95 4.51
C GLU A 31 -9.63 -4.24 4.45
N ILE A 32 -9.17 -5.31 5.09
CA ILE A 32 -9.84 -6.62 5.13
C ILE A 32 -10.27 -7.03 6.53
N ASP A 33 -9.72 -6.39 7.58
CA ASP A 33 -10.13 -6.70 8.95
C ASP A 33 -11.54 -6.16 9.21
N LYS A 34 -12.46 -7.07 9.51
CA LYS A 34 -13.87 -6.74 9.71
C LYS A 34 -14.13 -5.80 10.89
N PHE A 35 -13.32 -5.87 11.94
CA PHE A 35 -13.49 -5.01 13.11
C PHE A 35 -12.98 -3.60 12.84
N ALA A 36 -11.83 -3.48 12.15
CA ALA A 36 -11.31 -2.21 11.67
C ALA A 36 -12.32 -1.52 10.74
N ILE A 37 -12.87 -2.26 9.77
CA ILE A 37 -13.91 -1.75 8.84
C ILE A 37 -15.17 -1.31 9.60
N MET A 38 -15.63 -2.08 10.60
CA MET A 38 -16.79 -1.68 11.41
C MET A 38 -16.53 -0.38 12.17
N GLN A 39 -15.36 -0.25 12.78
CA GLN A 39 -14.96 0.96 13.48
C GLN A 39 -14.91 2.17 12.56
N THR A 40 -14.31 1.99 11.38
CA THR A 40 -14.21 3.05 10.38
C THR A 40 -15.59 3.49 9.87
N LYS A 41 -16.48 2.53 9.55
CA LYS A 41 -17.86 2.83 9.13
C LYS A 41 -18.64 3.58 10.20
N HIS A 42 -18.41 3.27 11.46
CA HIS A 42 -19.08 3.97 12.56
C HIS A 42 -18.60 5.42 12.69
N ASN A 43 -17.29 5.63 12.64
CA ASN A 43 -16.68 6.95 12.87
C ASN A 43 -16.71 7.86 11.63
N PHE A 44 -16.64 7.26 10.44
CA PHE A 44 -16.52 7.93 9.16
C PHE A 44 -17.41 7.28 8.10
N PRO A 45 -18.73 7.47 8.17
CA PRO A 45 -19.70 6.78 7.29
C PRO A 45 -19.54 7.16 5.81
N GLY A 46 -18.78 8.22 5.48
CA GLY A 46 -18.48 8.64 4.12
C GLY A 46 -17.28 7.93 3.47
N ILE A 47 -16.57 7.07 4.20
CA ILE A 47 -15.45 6.31 3.63
C ILE A 47 -15.96 5.23 2.67
N ILE A 48 -15.31 5.15 1.51
CA ILE A 48 -15.61 4.16 0.46
C ILE A 48 -14.66 2.97 0.65
N HIS A 49 -15.21 1.85 1.11
CA HIS A 49 -14.42 0.63 1.35
C HIS A 49 -14.22 -0.18 0.07
N LEU A 50 -12.97 -0.48 -0.27
CA LEU A 50 -12.57 -1.21 -1.47
C LEU A 50 -12.27 -2.70 -1.22
N GLY A 51 -12.18 -3.12 0.06
CA GLY A 51 -11.78 -4.48 0.42
C GLY A 51 -10.28 -4.72 0.31
N SER A 52 -9.88 -5.84 -0.28
CA SER A 52 -8.48 -6.25 -0.37
C SER A 52 -7.65 -5.33 -1.28
N VAL A 53 -6.42 -5.03 -0.86
CA VAL A 53 -5.45 -4.30 -1.69
C VAL A 53 -5.14 -5.02 -3.01
N LEU A 54 -5.28 -6.34 -3.04
CA LEU A 54 -5.09 -7.15 -4.24
C LEU A 54 -6.11 -6.85 -5.34
N ASP A 55 -7.30 -6.38 -4.95
CA ASP A 55 -8.44 -6.12 -5.83
C ASP A 55 -8.58 -4.64 -6.21
N VAL A 56 -7.72 -3.76 -5.66
CA VAL A 56 -7.76 -2.33 -5.97
C VAL A 56 -7.41 -2.08 -7.44
N ASP A 57 -8.39 -1.54 -8.15
CA ASP A 57 -8.29 -1.12 -9.55
C ASP A 57 -8.42 0.41 -9.63
N VAL A 58 -7.29 1.07 -9.82
CA VAL A 58 -7.20 2.54 -9.84
C VAL A 58 -8.02 3.15 -10.97
N SER A 59 -8.21 2.42 -12.09
CA SER A 59 -8.97 2.91 -13.23
C SER A 59 -10.47 3.14 -12.95
N LYS A 60 -10.97 2.55 -11.86
CA LYS A 60 -12.36 2.68 -11.39
C LYS A 60 -12.55 3.76 -10.32
N LEU A 61 -11.48 4.39 -9.90
CA LEU A 61 -11.50 5.43 -8.89
C LEU A 61 -11.46 6.82 -9.52
N ASP A 62 -11.89 7.83 -8.77
CA ASP A 62 -11.60 9.21 -9.15
C ASP A 62 -10.10 9.46 -9.08
N ARG A 63 -9.64 10.53 -9.74
CA ARG A 63 -8.24 10.92 -9.66
C ARG A 63 -7.78 11.03 -8.20
N ILE A 64 -6.77 10.27 -7.84
CA ILE A 64 -6.19 10.27 -6.48
C ILE A 64 -5.13 11.36 -6.36
N ASP A 65 -5.23 12.17 -5.31
CA ASP A 65 -4.29 13.25 -5.02
C ASP A 65 -3.30 12.87 -3.92
N LEU A 66 -3.71 11.98 -3.00
CA LEU A 66 -2.88 11.48 -1.91
C LEU A 66 -3.05 9.97 -1.75
N LEU A 67 -1.95 9.23 -1.79
CA LEU A 67 -1.88 7.82 -1.43
C LEU A 67 -1.21 7.69 -0.05
N ILE A 68 -1.86 7.05 0.91
CA ILE A 68 -1.28 6.77 2.23
C ILE A 68 -1.38 5.28 2.53
N GLY A 69 -0.47 4.77 3.35
CA GLY A 69 -0.57 3.40 3.84
C GLY A 69 0.72 2.88 4.45
N GLY A 70 0.59 1.83 5.24
CA GLY A 70 1.69 1.07 5.82
C GLY A 70 1.53 -0.40 5.50
N SER A 71 2.37 -0.94 4.61
CA SER A 71 2.28 -2.36 4.25
C SER A 71 2.67 -3.25 5.42
N PRO A 72 2.03 -4.42 5.60
CA PRO A 72 2.40 -5.36 6.65
C PRO A 72 3.87 -5.78 6.53
N CYS A 73 4.61 -5.68 7.63
CA CYS A 73 6.07 -5.79 7.67
C CYS A 73 6.59 -6.91 8.57
N GLN A 74 5.78 -7.92 8.88
CA GLN A 74 6.10 -8.98 9.84
C GLN A 74 7.41 -9.73 9.55
N ARG A 75 7.87 -9.76 8.29
CA ARG A 75 9.10 -10.43 7.90
C ARG A 75 10.30 -9.49 7.71
N PHE A 76 10.12 -8.20 7.84
CA PHE A 76 11.19 -7.20 7.83
C PHE A 76 11.69 -6.88 9.24
N SER A 77 10.80 -6.91 10.24
CA SER A 77 11.12 -6.47 11.59
C SER A 77 12.20 -7.34 12.26
N PHE A 78 12.97 -6.74 13.14
CA PHE A 78 13.98 -7.43 13.95
C PHE A 78 13.40 -8.57 14.82
N ALA A 79 12.12 -8.52 15.15
CA ALA A 79 11.43 -9.55 15.90
C ALA A 79 10.90 -10.70 15.03
N GLY A 80 10.91 -10.57 13.71
CA GLY A 80 10.40 -11.56 12.77
C GLY A 80 11.49 -12.49 12.20
N LYS A 81 11.09 -13.36 11.26
CA LYS A 81 12.00 -14.33 10.62
C LYS A 81 13.02 -13.69 9.65
N ARG A 82 12.95 -12.39 9.41
CA ARG A 82 13.84 -11.60 8.49
C ARG A 82 13.95 -12.16 7.07
N THR A 83 12.97 -12.93 6.61
CA THR A 83 12.98 -13.54 5.27
C THR A 83 12.55 -12.56 4.18
N GLY A 84 12.05 -11.37 4.56
CA GLY A 84 11.65 -10.33 3.60
C GLY A 84 10.48 -10.74 2.72
N MET A 85 10.57 -10.44 1.44
CA MET A 85 9.55 -10.72 0.43
C MET A 85 9.96 -11.96 -0.38
N THR A 86 9.31 -13.09 -0.10
CA THR A 86 9.63 -14.35 -0.74
C THR A 86 8.40 -15.05 -1.30
N THR A 87 8.60 -15.86 -2.33
CA THR A 87 7.63 -16.89 -2.73
C THR A 87 7.61 -18.05 -1.74
N THR A 88 6.63 -18.93 -1.85
CA THR A 88 6.59 -20.18 -1.07
C THR A 88 7.77 -21.12 -1.39
N GLU A 89 8.45 -20.92 -2.52
CA GLU A 89 9.65 -21.66 -2.94
C GLU A 89 10.96 -20.94 -2.50
N ASN A 90 10.86 -19.91 -1.62
CA ASN A 90 11.97 -19.10 -1.10
C ASN A 90 12.70 -18.24 -2.15
N GLU A 91 12.11 -17.93 -3.29
CA GLU A 91 12.62 -16.92 -4.19
C GLU A 91 12.41 -15.52 -3.58
N GLU A 92 13.46 -14.74 -3.42
CA GLU A 92 13.38 -13.35 -2.95
C GLU A 92 12.98 -12.40 -4.08
N ILE A 93 12.05 -11.48 -3.78
CA ILE A 93 11.48 -10.56 -4.77
C ILE A 93 12.05 -9.16 -4.51
N TYR A 94 12.79 -8.63 -5.47
CA TYR A 94 13.51 -7.35 -5.35
C TYR A 94 12.94 -6.23 -6.23
N THR A 95 12.05 -6.55 -7.16
CA THR A 95 11.49 -5.57 -8.10
C THR A 95 9.99 -5.75 -8.31
N LEU A 96 9.31 -4.64 -8.64
CA LEU A 96 7.89 -4.66 -8.96
C LEU A 96 7.62 -5.55 -10.19
N ASP A 97 8.45 -5.47 -11.24
CA ASP A 97 8.27 -6.25 -12.46
C ASP A 97 8.31 -7.76 -12.17
N ARG A 98 9.27 -8.21 -11.33
CA ARG A 98 9.35 -9.62 -10.95
C ARG A 98 8.14 -10.05 -10.13
N TYR A 99 7.67 -9.21 -9.21
CA TYR A 99 6.45 -9.46 -8.48
C TYR A 99 5.23 -9.63 -9.41
N LEU A 100 5.05 -8.71 -10.34
CA LEU A 100 3.93 -8.74 -11.29
C LEU A 100 3.99 -9.96 -12.21
N GLN A 101 5.17 -10.34 -12.67
CA GLN A 101 5.39 -11.56 -13.45
C GLN A 101 4.95 -12.78 -12.64
N LEU A 102 5.48 -12.99 -11.44
CA LEU A 102 5.15 -14.12 -10.57
C LEU A 102 3.65 -14.17 -10.24
N LYS A 103 3.04 -13.00 -9.99
CA LYS A 103 1.60 -12.89 -9.75
C LYS A 103 0.79 -13.35 -10.98
N SER A 104 1.21 -12.97 -12.19
CA SER A 104 0.55 -13.36 -13.44
C SER A 104 0.68 -14.86 -13.74
N GLU A 105 1.76 -15.47 -13.30
CA GLU A 105 2.03 -16.91 -13.40
C GLU A 105 1.31 -17.74 -12.32
N GLY A 106 0.63 -17.09 -11.37
CA GLY A 106 -0.13 -17.74 -10.29
C GLY A 106 0.71 -18.23 -9.12
N PHE A 107 1.95 -17.75 -8.98
CA PHE A 107 2.80 -18.06 -7.83
C PHE A 107 2.18 -17.62 -6.51
N GLN A 108 2.40 -18.42 -5.48
CA GLN A 108 1.98 -18.10 -4.11
C GLN A 108 3.10 -17.35 -3.38
N PHE A 109 2.73 -16.33 -2.63
CA PHE A 109 3.66 -15.54 -1.84
C PHE A 109 3.59 -15.92 -0.37
N GLU A 110 4.73 -15.88 0.31
CA GLU A 110 4.79 -16.27 1.71
C GLU A 110 4.68 -15.05 2.64
N GLY A 111 3.79 -15.14 3.64
CA GLY A 111 3.55 -14.06 4.60
C GLY A 111 2.78 -12.90 3.99
N GLN A 112 3.08 -11.68 4.43
CA GLN A 112 2.39 -10.47 4.00
C GLN A 112 3.34 -9.36 3.51
N SER A 113 4.65 -9.49 3.68
CA SER A 113 5.61 -8.44 3.32
C SER A 113 5.63 -8.15 1.80
N TYR A 114 5.25 -9.12 0.97
CA TYR A 114 5.11 -8.90 -0.47
C TYR A 114 4.01 -7.87 -0.82
N LEU A 115 3.11 -7.57 0.09
CA LEU A 115 2.06 -6.57 -0.10
C LEU A 115 2.62 -5.13 -0.26
N PHE A 116 3.89 -4.91 0.09
CA PHE A 116 4.62 -3.73 -0.33
C PHE A 116 4.57 -3.53 -1.86
N TRP A 117 4.71 -4.61 -2.64
CA TRP A 117 4.64 -4.53 -4.10
C TRP A 117 3.25 -4.17 -4.61
N GLU A 118 2.19 -4.50 -3.86
CA GLU A 118 0.84 -4.01 -4.18
C GLU A 118 0.73 -2.49 -3.97
N TYR A 119 1.34 -1.95 -2.91
CA TYR A 119 1.44 -0.50 -2.74
C TYR A 119 2.17 0.14 -3.93
N MET A 120 3.30 -0.42 -4.35
CA MET A 120 4.09 0.08 -5.48
C MET A 120 3.33 -0.03 -6.81
N ARG A 121 2.60 -1.13 -7.05
CA ARG A 121 1.71 -1.28 -8.20
C ARG A 121 0.67 -0.17 -8.25
N ILE A 122 -0.03 0.03 -7.15
CA ILE A 122 -1.08 1.05 -7.04
C ILE A 122 -0.51 2.45 -7.22
N LEU A 123 0.63 2.77 -6.61
CA LEU A 123 1.31 4.06 -6.81
C LEU A 123 1.68 4.27 -8.28
N THR A 124 2.22 3.25 -8.94
CA THR A 124 2.54 3.29 -10.37
C THR A 124 1.29 3.53 -11.22
N ASP A 125 0.19 2.84 -10.90
CA ASP A 125 -1.06 3.01 -11.62
C ASP A 125 -1.68 4.40 -11.41
N ILE A 126 -1.65 4.93 -10.18
CA ILE A 126 -2.11 6.31 -9.90
C ILE A 126 -1.32 7.33 -10.71
N ARG A 127 0.00 7.18 -10.81
CA ARG A 127 0.86 8.13 -11.54
C ARG A 127 0.56 8.21 -13.04
N LYS A 128 -0.03 7.20 -13.65
CA LYS A 128 -0.54 7.26 -15.03
C LYS A 128 -1.64 8.31 -15.21
N TYR A 129 -2.44 8.57 -14.16
CA TYR A 129 -3.54 9.54 -14.15
C TYR A 129 -3.19 10.84 -13.45
N ASN A 130 -2.31 10.79 -12.45
CA ASN A 130 -1.82 11.94 -11.69
C ASN A 130 -0.32 11.82 -11.39
N PRO A 131 0.56 12.28 -12.28
CA PRO A 131 2.02 12.25 -12.06
C PRO A 131 2.47 12.97 -10.78
N ASN A 132 1.67 13.94 -10.31
CA ASN A 132 1.96 14.75 -9.13
C ASN A 132 1.29 14.23 -7.84
N VAL A 133 0.82 12.99 -7.82
CA VAL A 133 0.25 12.39 -6.61
C VAL A 133 1.24 12.49 -5.45
N LYS A 134 0.74 12.91 -4.29
CA LYS A 134 1.51 12.84 -3.05
C LYS A 134 1.34 11.45 -2.45
N PHE A 135 2.36 10.95 -1.77
CA PHE A 135 2.25 9.68 -1.08
C PHE A 135 2.97 9.69 0.25
N LEU A 136 2.50 8.85 1.16
CA LEU A 136 3.09 8.55 2.44
C LEU A 136 3.09 7.03 2.61
N LEU A 137 4.28 6.44 2.65
CA LEU A 137 4.48 5.03 2.97
C LEU A 137 5.07 4.92 4.37
N GLU A 138 4.33 4.33 5.30
CA GLU A 138 4.84 3.96 6.61
C GLU A 138 5.38 2.54 6.56
N ASN A 139 6.52 2.30 7.21
CA ASN A 139 7.08 0.98 7.39
C ASN A 139 7.90 0.91 8.69
N VAL A 140 8.28 -0.30 9.09
CA VAL A 140 9.14 -0.52 10.26
C VAL A 140 10.60 -0.37 9.91
N GLU A 141 11.44 -0.12 10.93
CA GLU A 141 12.88 -0.27 10.80
C GLU A 141 13.22 -1.70 10.39
N MET A 142 14.03 -1.84 9.36
CA MET A 142 14.40 -3.12 8.75
C MET A 142 15.91 -3.18 8.50
N GLY A 143 16.41 -4.36 8.12
CA GLY A 143 17.83 -4.51 7.77
C GLY A 143 18.17 -3.80 6.45
N ASP A 144 19.41 -3.30 6.34
CA ASP A 144 19.95 -2.48 5.23
C ASP A 144 19.61 -3.02 3.83
N LYS A 145 19.56 -4.33 3.67
CA LYS A 145 19.21 -5.00 2.41
C LYS A 145 17.80 -4.60 1.94
N TRP A 146 16.82 -4.72 2.81
CA TRP A 146 15.42 -4.47 2.46
C TRP A 146 15.10 -2.97 2.42
N GLU A 147 15.74 -2.18 3.28
CA GLU A 147 15.66 -0.73 3.22
C GLU A 147 16.12 -0.22 1.86
N ARG A 148 17.26 -0.76 1.35
CA ARG A 148 17.74 -0.43 0.01
C ARG A 148 16.75 -0.83 -1.08
N VAL A 149 16.20 -2.06 -1.04
CA VAL A 149 15.23 -2.55 -2.03
C VAL A 149 13.99 -1.65 -2.08
N LEU A 150 13.46 -1.25 -0.92
CA LEU A 150 12.29 -0.37 -0.86
C LEU A 150 12.64 1.03 -1.40
N SER A 151 13.78 1.59 -1.01
CA SER A 151 14.23 2.91 -1.48
C SER A 151 14.44 2.93 -3.00
N GLU A 152 15.14 1.94 -3.55
CA GLU A 152 15.37 1.81 -4.99
C GLU A 152 14.05 1.66 -5.78
N ALA A 153 13.10 0.90 -5.24
CA ALA A 153 11.78 0.75 -5.88
C ALA A 153 11.00 2.07 -5.94
N ILE A 154 11.05 2.86 -4.87
CA ILE A 154 10.43 4.19 -4.81
C ILE A 154 11.10 5.15 -5.79
N ASP A 155 12.44 5.21 -5.77
CA ASP A 155 13.22 6.10 -6.65
C ASP A 155 12.98 5.78 -8.13
N LEU A 156 12.88 4.51 -8.48
CA LEU A 156 12.58 4.08 -9.84
C LEU A 156 11.22 4.60 -10.32
N ILE A 157 10.19 4.53 -9.47
CA ILE A 157 8.86 5.06 -9.81
C ILE A 157 8.91 6.59 -9.91
N LEU A 158 9.61 7.27 -9.02
CA LEU A 158 9.69 8.73 -9.04
C LEU A 158 10.44 9.27 -10.26
N SER A 159 11.43 8.52 -10.77
CA SER A 159 12.22 8.89 -11.94
C SER A 159 11.55 8.56 -13.29
N SER A 160 10.47 7.78 -13.28
CA SER A 160 9.76 7.32 -14.48
C SER A 160 8.73 8.35 -15.00
N THR A 161 9.08 9.62 -15.08
CA THR A 161 8.21 10.71 -15.62
C THR A 161 8.64 11.17 -16.98
#